data_824c766777459169deb13526a7bf7f66
#
_entry.id   824c766777459169deb13526a7bf7f66
#
_cell.length_a   1.000
_cell.length_b   1.000
_cell.length_c   1.000
_cell.angle_alpha   90.00
_cell.angle_beta   90.00
_cell.angle_gamma   90.00
#
_symmetry.space_group_name_H-M   'P 1'
#
loop_
_entity.id
_entity.type
_entity.pdbx_description
1 polymer ?
#
loop_
_entity_poly.entity_id
_entity_poly.type
_entity_poly.pdbx_seq_one_letter_code
_entity_poly.pdbx_strand_id
1 'polypeptide(L)'
;AAGEWLHCNEQEHADVYQLGRVSLGALGILTHVEMKIVPAFRLRAVEEPRRLDSVLNEFDSIIDSSDHYEFYWVPHTRWALTKHNTRTTDAATPRPAS
;
A
#
# COMPACT_ATOMS: atom_id res chain seq x y z
N ALA A 1 26.64 -11.79 -17.63
CA ALA A 1 25.34 -11.20 -17.96
C ALA A 1 25.43 -10.65 -19.38
N ALA A 2 24.64 -11.21 -20.29
CA ALA A 2 24.71 -10.89 -21.72
C ALA A 2 23.91 -9.64 -22.12
N GLY A 3 23.25 -8.97 -21.17
CA GLY A 3 22.41 -7.80 -21.45
C GLY A 3 21.18 -8.13 -22.29
N GLU A 4 20.65 -9.33 -22.15
CA GLU A 4 19.45 -9.76 -22.88
C GLU A 4 18.18 -9.24 -22.21
N TRP A 5 17.20 -8.91 -23.05
CA TRP A 5 15.85 -8.58 -22.60
C TRP A 5 15.10 -9.85 -22.23
N LEU A 6 14.51 -9.85 -21.04
CA LEU A 6 13.65 -10.91 -20.58
C LEU A 6 12.24 -10.34 -20.37
N HIS A 7 11.25 -10.88 -21.06
CA HIS A 7 9.86 -10.64 -20.79
C HIS A 7 9.37 -11.70 -19.79
N CYS A 8 8.68 -11.28 -18.75
CA CYS A 8 8.14 -12.20 -17.74
C CYS A 8 6.73 -11.78 -17.29
N ASN A 9 5.88 -12.77 -17.08
CA ASN A 9 4.52 -12.61 -16.59
C ASN A 9 4.08 -13.88 -15.84
N GLU A 10 2.80 -14.03 -15.54
CA GLU A 10 2.28 -15.20 -14.82
C GLU A 10 2.45 -16.54 -15.57
N GLN A 11 2.58 -16.52 -16.89
CA GLN A 11 2.69 -17.69 -17.76
C GLN A 11 4.09 -17.88 -18.32
N GLU A 12 4.84 -16.81 -18.51
CA GLU A 12 6.17 -16.81 -19.11
C GLU A 12 7.20 -16.37 -18.07
N HIS A 13 8.21 -17.20 -17.82
CA HIS A 13 9.21 -16.97 -16.77
C HIS A 13 8.57 -16.59 -15.42
N ALA A 14 7.58 -17.37 -15.01
CA ALA A 14 6.74 -17.08 -13.83
C ALA A 14 7.53 -16.94 -12.53
N ASP A 15 8.61 -17.69 -12.39
CA ASP A 15 9.54 -17.61 -11.26
C ASP A 15 10.24 -16.24 -11.19
N VAL A 16 10.77 -15.78 -12.33
CA VAL A 16 11.38 -14.44 -12.44
C VAL A 16 10.34 -13.35 -12.20
N TYR A 17 9.13 -13.52 -12.73
CA TYR A 17 8.03 -12.58 -12.51
C TYR A 17 7.66 -12.45 -11.01
N GLN A 18 7.52 -13.58 -10.32
CA GLN A 18 7.18 -13.58 -8.89
C GLN A 18 8.28 -12.95 -8.03
N LEU A 19 9.53 -13.32 -8.28
CA LEU A 19 10.68 -12.79 -7.54
C LEU A 19 10.99 -11.34 -7.93
N GLY A 20 10.79 -10.96 -9.19
CA GLY A 20 11.05 -9.62 -9.72
C GLY A 20 10.22 -8.53 -9.06
N ARG A 21 9.01 -8.85 -8.62
CA ARG A 21 8.09 -7.91 -7.95
C ARG A 21 8.64 -7.36 -6.62
N VAL A 22 9.52 -8.12 -5.96
CA VAL A 22 10.11 -7.77 -4.66
C VAL A 22 11.63 -7.99 -4.64
N SER A 23 12.29 -7.89 -5.79
CA SER A 23 13.68 -8.28 -5.97
C SER A 23 14.72 -7.30 -5.39
N LEU A 24 14.31 -6.10 -4.99
CA LEU A 24 15.22 -5.02 -4.56
C LEU A 24 16.35 -4.74 -5.57
N GLY A 25 16.10 -5.00 -6.86
CA GLY A 25 17.10 -4.84 -7.93
C GLY A 25 18.09 -5.98 -8.08
N ALA A 26 17.99 -7.06 -7.31
CA ALA A 26 18.96 -8.16 -7.32
C ALA A 26 18.92 -9.01 -8.61
N LEU A 27 17.78 -9.02 -9.31
CA LEU A 27 17.61 -9.83 -10.53
C LEU A 27 18.00 -9.10 -11.82
N GLY A 28 18.25 -7.79 -11.77
CA GLY A 28 18.58 -7.01 -12.95
C GLY A 28 17.85 -5.66 -12.97
N ILE A 29 17.84 -5.03 -14.13
CA ILE A 29 17.22 -3.71 -14.34
C ILE A 29 15.81 -3.89 -14.91
N LEU A 30 14.80 -3.37 -14.21
CA LEU A 30 13.44 -3.29 -14.72
C LEU A 30 13.33 -2.06 -15.64
N THR A 31 13.02 -2.29 -16.90
CA THR A 31 12.92 -1.23 -17.91
C THR A 31 11.50 -0.88 -18.29
N HIS A 32 10.60 -1.87 -18.22
CA HIS A 32 9.19 -1.72 -18.52
C HIS A 32 8.37 -2.50 -17.49
N VAL A 33 7.27 -1.91 -17.05
CA VAL A 33 6.31 -2.55 -16.15
C VAL A 33 4.91 -2.30 -16.70
N GLU A 34 4.15 -3.38 -16.89
CA GLU A 34 2.73 -3.30 -17.23
C GLU A 34 1.91 -3.49 -15.94
N MET A 35 1.06 -2.52 -15.63
CA MET A 35 0.21 -2.54 -14.44
C MET A 35 -1.26 -2.46 -14.83
N LYS A 36 -2.09 -3.28 -14.18
CA LYS A 36 -3.54 -3.11 -14.23
C LYS A 36 -3.91 -1.85 -13.45
N ILE A 37 -4.68 -0.99 -14.09
CA ILE A 37 -5.19 0.24 -13.48
C ILE A 37 -6.69 0.14 -13.28
N VAL A 38 -7.21 0.93 -12.38
CA VAL A 38 -8.64 1.10 -12.11
C VAL A 38 -9.06 2.54 -12.39
N PRO A 39 -10.35 2.81 -12.64
CA PRO A 39 -10.85 4.17 -12.74
C PRO A 39 -10.48 4.99 -11.50
N ALA A 40 -10.27 6.28 -11.70
CA ALA A 40 -9.96 7.18 -10.58
C ALA A 40 -11.06 7.12 -9.51
N PHE A 41 -10.67 7.07 -8.27
CA PHE A 41 -11.57 7.07 -7.11
C PHE A 41 -11.08 8.06 -6.06
N ARG A 42 -11.93 8.36 -5.11
CA ARG A 42 -11.61 9.21 -3.97
C ARG A 42 -11.49 8.36 -2.71
N LEU A 43 -10.65 8.81 -1.80
CA LEU A 43 -10.50 8.23 -0.48
C LEU A 43 -10.90 9.26 0.58
N ARG A 44 -11.68 8.80 1.55
CA ARG A 44 -11.85 9.50 2.82
C ARG A 44 -10.74 9.02 3.75
N ALA A 45 -9.87 9.95 4.15
CA ALA A 45 -8.83 9.67 5.14
C ALA A 45 -9.31 10.14 6.53
N VAL A 46 -9.18 9.27 7.53
CA VAL A 46 -9.41 9.59 8.94
C VAL A 46 -8.13 9.25 9.69
N GLU A 47 -7.53 10.25 10.29
CA GLU A 47 -6.30 10.11 11.08
C GLU A 47 -6.61 10.44 12.54
N GLU A 48 -6.26 9.54 13.46
CA GLU A 48 -6.50 9.73 14.88
C GLU A 48 -5.45 9.05 15.76
N PRO A 49 -5.07 9.63 16.89
CA PRO A 49 -4.25 8.94 17.87
C PRO A 49 -5.13 7.92 18.62
N ARG A 50 -4.62 6.69 18.75
CA ARG A 50 -5.26 5.60 19.49
C ARG A 50 -4.27 4.92 20.42
N ARG A 51 -4.80 4.25 21.45
CA ARG A 51 -3.97 3.39 22.30
C ARG A 51 -3.48 2.20 21.49
N LEU A 52 -2.18 1.92 21.57
CA LEU A 52 -1.57 0.78 20.85
C LEU A 52 -2.26 -0.55 21.19
N ASP A 53 -2.56 -0.75 22.47
CA ASP A 53 -3.24 -1.96 22.95
C ASP A 53 -4.60 -2.17 22.25
N SER A 54 -5.39 -1.08 22.09
CA SER A 54 -6.67 -1.13 21.37
C SER A 54 -6.48 -1.43 19.88
N VAL A 55 -5.48 -0.82 19.24
CA VAL A 55 -5.17 -1.05 17.82
C VAL A 55 -4.83 -2.52 17.59
N LEU A 56 -3.98 -3.11 18.43
CA LEU A 56 -3.56 -4.51 18.30
C LEU A 56 -4.71 -5.49 18.57
N ASN A 57 -5.55 -5.22 19.55
CA ASN A 57 -6.69 -6.08 19.89
C ASN A 57 -7.79 -6.06 18.83
N GLU A 58 -7.96 -4.96 18.12
CA GLU A 58 -9.00 -4.76 17.10
C GLU A 58 -8.48 -4.90 15.68
N PHE A 59 -7.21 -5.27 15.50
CA PHE A 59 -6.49 -5.17 14.23
C PHE A 59 -7.21 -5.87 13.07
N ASP A 60 -7.63 -7.11 13.26
CA ASP A 60 -8.30 -7.88 12.22
C ASP A 60 -9.63 -7.23 11.80
N SER A 61 -10.43 -6.78 12.76
CA SER A 61 -11.70 -6.11 12.46
C SER A 61 -11.51 -4.75 11.78
N ILE A 62 -10.43 -4.05 12.10
CA ILE A 62 -10.09 -2.77 11.48
C ILE A 62 -9.69 -2.98 10.01
N ILE A 63 -8.85 -3.99 9.74
CA ILE A 63 -8.44 -4.32 8.37
C ILE A 63 -9.65 -4.67 7.51
N ASP A 64 -10.56 -5.49 8.02
CA ASP A 64 -11.76 -5.90 7.30
C ASP A 64 -12.72 -4.75 6.99
N SER A 65 -12.68 -3.69 7.78
CA SER A 65 -13.56 -2.51 7.64
C SER A 65 -12.99 -1.38 6.79
N SER A 66 -11.76 -1.48 6.34
CA SER A 66 -11.06 -0.39 5.63
C SER A 66 -10.49 -0.87 4.30
N ASP A 67 -10.52 -0.02 3.26
CA ASP A 67 -9.81 -0.33 2.00
C ASP A 67 -8.29 -0.30 2.19
N HIS A 68 -7.81 0.64 3.03
CA HIS A 68 -6.40 0.75 3.40
C HIS A 68 -6.31 1.19 4.85
N TYR A 69 -5.49 0.52 5.62
CA TYR A 69 -5.22 0.87 7.01
C TYR A 69 -3.71 0.88 7.26
N GLU A 70 -3.27 1.89 7.99
CA GLU A 70 -1.90 1.97 8.47
C GLU A 70 -1.88 2.56 9.88
N PHE A 71 -0.89 2.21 10.67
CA PHE A 71 -0.62 2.89 11.92
C PHE A 71 0.88 3.04 12.16
N TYR A 72 1.24 4.11 12.84
CA TYR A 72 2.60 4.41 13.26
C TYR A 72 2.68 4.33 14.77
N TRP A 73 3.46 3.40 15.29
CA TRP A 73 3.74 3.33 16.70
C TRP A 73 4.93 4.23 17.05
N VAL A 74 4.77 5.02 18.09
CA VAL A 74 5.87 5.83 18.64
C VAL A 74 6.56 5.01 19.73
N PRO A 75 7.83 4.59 19.56
CA PRO A 75 8.58 3.83 20.54
C PRO A 75 8.56 4.48 21.92
N HIS A 76 8.55 3.67 22.98
CA HIS A 76 8.49 4.10 24.38
C HIS A 76 7.19 4.83 24.78
N THR A 77 6.19 4.83 23.92
CA THR A 77 4.84 5.32 24.23
C THR A 77 3.82 4.20 24.10
N ARG A 78 2.60 4.45 24.62
CA ARG A 78 1.47 3.55 24.41
C ARG A 78 0.52 4.05 23.33
N TRP A 79 0.99 4.95 22.46
CA TRP A 79 0.18 5.59 21.45
C TRP A 79 0.62 5.21 20.05
N ALA A 80 -0.37 5.03 19.21
CA ALA A 80 -0.23 4.90 17.76
C ALA A 80 -1.02 6.00 17.06
N LEU A 81 -0.49 6.55 16.01
CA LEU A 81 -1.25 7.36 15.06
C LEU A 81 -1.80 6.42 13.99
N THR A 82 -3.11 6.34 13.89
CA THR A 82 -3.81 5.47 12.94
C THR A 82 -4.33 6.27 11.77
N LYS A 83 -4.40 5.62 10.62
CA LYS A 83 -4.96 6.19 9.40
C LYS A 83 -5.82 5.17 8.68
N HIS A 84 -7.08 5.51 8.49
CA HIS A 84 -8.05 4.76 7.71
C HIS A 84 -8.31 5.48 6.40
N ASN A 85 -8.18 4.78 5.29
CA ASN A 85 -8.56 5.29 3.98
C ASN A 85 -9.66 4.39 3.42
N THR A 86 -10.83 4.96 3.15
CA THR A 86 -11.97 4.25 2.62
C THR A 86 -12.45 4.93 1.34
N ARG A 87 -12.76 4.15 0.31
CA ARG A 87 -13.30 4.68 -0.94
C ARG A 87 -14.62 5.40 -0.69
N THR A 88 -14.77 6.56 -1.32
CA THR A 88 -15.97 7.39 -1.16
C THR A 88 -16.36 8.06 -2.48
N THR A 89 -17.65 8.37 -2.60
CA THR A 89 -18.21 9.21 -3.66
C THR A 89 -18.35 10.67 -3.25
N ASP A 90 -18.03 11.00 -2.01
CA ASP A 90 -18.14 12.37 -1.50
C ASP A 90 -17.25 13.34 -2.30
N ALA A 91 -17.65 14.60 -2.31
CA ALA A 91 -16.84 15.65 -2.92
C ALA A 91 -15.49 15.78 -2.20
N ALA A 92 -14.44 16.09 -2.97
CA ALA A 92 -13.13 16.34 -2.39
C ALA A 92 -13.17 17.59 -1.49
N THR A 93 -12.57 17.50 -0.31
CA THR A 93 -12.37 18.66 0.54
C THR A 93 -11.37 19.61 -0.14
N PRO A 94 -11.70 20.90 -0.30
CA PRO A 94 -10.76 21.86 -0.86
C PRO A 94 -9.48 21.91 -0.04
N ARG A 95 -8.33 21.89 -0.72
CA ARG A 95 -7.05 22.08 -0.03
C ARG A 95 -7.01 23.53 0.46
N PRO A 96 -6.67 23.79 1.75
CA PRO A 96 -6.44 25.16 2.20
C PRO A 96 -5.37 25.80 1.31
N ALA A 97 -5.59 27.04 0.89
CA ALA A 97 -4.58 27.80 0.19
C ALA A 97 -3.38 27.98 1.12
N SER A 98 -2.20 27.53 0.66
CA SER A 98 -0.94 27.73 1.36
C SER A 98 -0.45 29.16 1.17
#